data_8399332320801206c636e125df8d4e68
#
_entry.id   8399332320801206c636e125df8d4e68
#
_cell.length_a   1.000
_cell.length_b   1.000
_cell.length_c   1.000
_cell.angle_alpha   90.00
_cell.angle_beta   90.00
_cell.angle_gamma   90.00
#
_symmetry.space_group_name_H-M   'P 1'
#
loop_
_entity.id
_entity.type
_entity.pdbx_description
1 polymer ?
#
loop_
_entity_poly.entity_id
_entity_poly.type
_entity_poly.pdbx_seq_one_letter_code
_entity_poly.pdbx_strand_id
1 'polypeptide(L)'
;MMNXPTPLVLIIDDESSIRXGCRQXLEXSGYAVLDAXEGDEGIKIARAAKPDIALIDLKMPGISGMEIIEILSRDVPDMVLVMITGYASIVSAVEAIQKGTYDYLPKPFSPDQLRAVVRRAVEHRNLKIETRRLREEKERMEKSFITFVSHEMRSPLVVIRQYIEALKAVAGDRLDRDMTEXIEXCGARIQGLETLVEXWLDISRIGEGXFVWKKEXLNLXELIGRSMEEMAPICKXKXILLKTDIPXQLPEILGDQESXLRVFTNIXGNATKYTPENGEITLTAMSDDYYVTVRISDTGTGIPADKLPFIFEPFFRVKGKEERQRGSGLGLTFCKRIMELHGGEIEVASTEGQGSTFLLKFLTHMRPEQTMDHSANPILPFSGDRA
;
A
#
# COMPACT_ATOMS: atom_id res chain seq x y z
N MET A 1 -33.26 -12.94 16.19
CA MET A 1 -33.28 -12.80 14.73
C MET A 1 -33.25 -11.31 14.40
N MET A 2 -32.13 -10.80 13.90
CA MET A 2 -32.06 -9.41 13.44
C MET A 2 -32.86 -9.28 12.14
N ASN A 3 -33.90 -8.44 12.15
CA ASN A 3 -34.69 -8.14 10.95
C ASN A 3 -33.75 -7.47 9.92
N UNK A 4 -33.25 -8.01 8.78
CA UNK A 4 -32.64 -7.52 7.91
C UNK A 4 -33.37 -6.58 7.38
N PRO A 5 -33.04 -5.55 7.08
CA PRO A 5 -33.85 -4.55 6.42
C PRO A 5 -34.45 -5.06 5.11
N THR A 6 -35.66 -4.70 4.86
CA THR A 6 -36.37 -5.06 3.61
C THR A 6 -35.55 -4.54 2.41
N PRO A 7 -35.08 -5.42 1.50
CA PRO A 7 -34.29 -4.92 0.37
C PRO A 7 -35.11 -4.01 -0.54
N LEU A 8 -34.48 -2.92 -0.98
CA LEU A 8 -35.08 -1.89 -1.80
C LEU A 8 -34.69 -2.07 -3.28
N VAL A 9 -35.69 -2.22 -4.14
CA VAL A 9 -35.48 -2.40 -5.59
C VAL A 9 -36.00 -1.15 -6.33
N LEU A 10 -35.18 -0.60 -7.19
CA LEU A 10 -35.55 0.48 -8.10
C LEU A 10 -35.82 -0.12 -9.50
N ILE A 11 -36.96 0.26 -10.11
CA ILE A 11 -37.31 -0.16 -11.46
C ILE A 11 -37.25 1.08 -12.36
N ILE A 12 -36.48 1.03 -13.44
CA ILE A 12 -36.35 2.10 -14.42
C ILE A 12 -36.78 1.54 -15.79
N ASP A 13 -37.97 1.91 -16.24
CA ASP A 13 -38.56 1.36 -17.46
C ASP A 13 -39.66 2.33 -17.92
N ASP A 14 -39.74 2.68 -19.20
CA ASP A 14 -40.74 3.63 -19.71
C ASP A 14 -42.14 3.01 -19.80
N GLU A 15 -42.24 1.68 -19.90
CA GLU A 15 -43.50 0.96 -19.97
C GLU A 15 -44.21 0.86 -18.59
N SER A 16 -45.30 1.57 -18.39
CA SER A 16 -46.09 1.55 -17.13
C SER A 16 -46.59 0.16 -16.75
N SER A 17 -46.93 -0.67 -17.76
CA SER A 17 -47.37 -2.07 -17.58
C SER A 17 -46.27 -2.94 -16.97
N ILE A 18 -45.05 -2.75 -17.40
CA ILE A 18 -43.87 -3.46 -16.85
C ILE A 18 -43.60 -2.99 -15.42
N ARG A 19 -43.55 -1.69 -15.20
CA ARG A 19 -43.39 -1.15 -13.85
C ARG A 19 -44.44 -1.61 -12.87
N UNK A 20 -45.44 -1.75 -13.18
CA UNK A 20 -46.46 -2.11 -12.44
C UNK A 20 -46.48 -3.47 -12.12
N GLY A 21 -46.32 -4.25 -13.14
CA GLY A 21 -46.21 -5.69 -12.98
C GLY A 21 -45.03 -6.12 -12.10
N CYS A 22 -43.85 -5.54 -12.33
CA CYS A 22 -42.68 -5.77 -11.50
C CYS A 22 -42.89 -5.32 -10.05
N ARG A 23 -43.47 -4.15 -9.82
CA ARG A 23 -43.81 -3.67 -8.48
C ARG A 23 -44.67 -4.67 -7.73
N GLN A 24 -45.83 -5.08 -8.31
CA GLN A 24 -46.70 -6.08 -7.70
C GLN A 24 -45.99 -7.41 -7.39
N UNK A 25 -44.98 -7.83 -8.17
CA UNK A 25 -44.36 -8.88 -8.07
C UNK A 25 -43.50 -8.91 -7.04
N LEU A 26 -42.77 -7.93 -6.88
CA LEU A 26 -41.73 -7.80 -5.90
C LEU A 26 -42.28 -7.46 -4.50
N GLU A 27 -43.22 -6.58 -4.39
CA GLU A 27 -43.90 -6.30 -3.12
C GLU A 27 -44.53 -7.53 -2.50
N UNK A 28 -44.84 -8.26 -3.34
CA UNK A 28 -45.37 -9.39 -2.99
C UNK A 28 -44.46 -10.35 -2.53
N SER A 29 -43.35 -10.26 -2.88
CA SER A 29 -42.22 -11.12 -2.42
C SER A 29 -41.46 -10.53 -1.24
N GLY A 30 -41.90 -9.48 -0.66
CA GLY A 30 -41.32 -8.84 0.53
C GLY A 30 -40.24 -7.82 0.23
N TYR A 31 -40.14 -7.28 -0.98
CA TYR A 31 -39.23 -6.19 -1.34
C TYR A 31 -39.93 -4.83 -1.26
N ALA A 32 -39.20 -3.80 -0.88
CA ALA A 32 -39.65 -2.42 -1.06
C ALA A 32 -39.31 -2.01 -2.51
N VAL A 33 -40.22 -1.27 -3.15
CA VAL A 33 -40.04 -0.95 -4.57
C VAL A 33 -40.22 0.56 -4.83
N LEU A 34 -39.27 1.13 -5.56
CA LEU A 34 -39.33 2.44 -6.18
C LEU A 34 -39.38 2.25 -7.70
N ASP A 35 -39.95 3.18 -8.45
CA ASP A 35 -39.93 3.15 -9.91
C ASP A 35 -39.78 4.54 -10.51
N ALA A 36 -39.26 4.55 -11.70
CA ALA A 36 -39.06 5.77 -12.48
C ALA A 36 -39.45 5.55 -13.95
N UNK A 37 -39.86 6.35 -14.50
CA UNK A 37 -40.33 6.38 -15.71
C UNK A 37 -39.38 6.68 -16.68
N GLU A 38 -38.45 7.58 -16.30
CA GLU A 38 -37.40 8.12 -17.16
C GLU A 38 -36.00 7.86 -16.55
N GLY A 39 -34.99 7.79 -17.39
CA GLY A 39 -33.60 7.52 -16.93
C GLY A 39 -33.09 8.58 -15.94
N ASP A 40 -33.29 9.86 -16.24
CA ASP A 40 -32.86 10.96 -15.37
C ASP A 40 -33.54 10.94 -13.99
N GLU A 41 -34.80 10.57 -13.95
CA GLU A 41 -35.55 10.38 -12.70
C GLU A 41 -34.96 9.19 -11.91
N GLY A 42 -34.71 8.09 -12.60
CA GLY A 42 -34.12 6.88 -12.02
C GLY A 42 -32.74 7.15 -11.39
N ILE A 43 -31.90 7.90 -12.06
CA ILE A 43 -30.58 8.30 -11.54
C ILE A 43 -30.74 9.15 -10.26
N LYS A 44 -31.63 10.12 -10.25
CA LYS A 44 -31.92 10.97 -9.07
C LYS A 44 -32.42 10.13 -7.88
N ILE A 45 -33.37 9.22 -8.13
CA ILE A 45 -33.87 8.30 -7.09
C ILE A 45 -32.76 7.40 -6.57
N ALA A 46 -31.93 6.82 -7.45
CA ALA A 46 -30.83 5.93 -7.08
C ALA A 46 -29.81 6.62 -6.17
N ARG A 47 -29.43 7.85 -6.49
CA ARG A 47 -28.49 8.65 -5.66
C ARG A 47 -29.07 9.00 -4.29
N ALA A 48 -30.35 9.36 -4.24
CA ALA A 48 -31.04 9.80 -3.00
C ALA A 48 -31.39 8.62 -2.09
N ALA A 49 -32.00 7.58 -2.63
CA ALA A 49 -32.53 6.44 -1.87
C ALA A 49 -31.53 5.28 -1.70
N LYS A 50 -30.48 5.23 -2.54
CA LYS A 50 -29.45 4.18 -2.55
C LYS A 50 -30.04 2.76 -2.50
N PRO A 51 -30.87 2.38 -3.48
CA PRO A 51 -31.51 1.06 -3.49
C PRO A 51 -30.46 -0.06 -3.57
N ASP A 52 -30.87 -1.24 -3.14
CA ASP A 52 -30.02 -2.43 -3.15
C ASP A 52 -29.81 -2.97 -4.57
N ILE A 53 -30.85 -2.87 -5.38
CA ILE A 53 -30.89 -3.38 -6.77
C ILE A 53 -31.55 -2.33 -7.66
N ALA A 54 -31.07 -2.19 -8.89
CA ALA A 54 -31.80 -1.48 -9.94
C ALA A 54 -32.08 -2.43 -11.11
N LEU A 55 -33.32 -2.47 -11.54
CA LEU A 55 -33.78 -3.13 -12.76
C LEU A 55 -33.91 -2.03 -13.83
N ILE A 56 -33.15 -2.11 -14.91
CA ILE A 56 -33.01 -1.01 -15.88
C ILE A 56 -33.32 -1.51 -17.28
N ASP A 57 -34.37 -0.92 -17.91
CA ASP A 57 -34.61 -1.21 -19.32
C ASP A 57 -33.54 -0.57 -20.19
N LEU A 58 -33.10 -1.33 -21.20
CA LEU A 58 -32.11 -0.86 -22.18
C LEU A 58 -32.67 0.21 -23.11
N LYS A 59 -33.92 0.05 -23.54
CA LYS A 59 -34.52 0.90 -24.59
C LYS A 59 -35.56 1.83 -23.99
N MET A 60 -35.15 3.03 -23.63
CA MET A 60 -36.04 4.08 -23.13
C MET A 60 -35.81 5.38 -23.89
N PRO A 61 -36.84 6.26 -23.99
CA PRO A 61 -36.65 7.60 -24.53
C PRO A 61 -35.64 8.41 -23.65
N GLY A 62 -34.88 9.26 -24.29
CA GLY A 62 -33.89 10.09 -23.59
C GLY A 62 -32.55 9.36 -23.35
N ILE A 63 -32.14 9.29 -22.11
CA ILE A 63 -30.87 8.62 -21.73
C ILE A 63 -31.06 7.09 -21.85
N SER A 64 -30.10 6.42 -22.50
CA SER A 64 -30.16 4.96 -22.71
C SER A 64 -29.87 4.18 -21.43
N GLY A 65 -30.48 2.98 -21.31
CA GLY A 65 -30.20 2.09 -20.18
C GLY A 65 -28.71 1.79 -19.98
N MET A 66 -27.93 1.72 -21.05
CA MET A 66 -26.47 1.50 -20.98
C MET A 66 -25.73 2.69 -20.34
N GLU A 67 -26.14 3.90 -20.65
CA GLU A 67 -25.58 5.11 -20.02
C GLU A 67 -25.96 5.19 -18.54
N ILE A 68 -27.20 4.82 -18.20
CA ILE A 68 -27.66 4.76 -16.80
C ILE A 68 -26.80 3.74 -16.00
N ILE A 69 -26.55 2.57 -16.56
CA ILE A 69 -25.71 1.52 -15.95
C ILE A 69 -24.30 2.08 -15.67
N GLU A 70 -23.69 2.75 -16.65
CA GLU A 70 -22.35 3.33 -16.51
C GLU A 70 -22.29 4.42 -15.42
N ILE A 71 -23.27 5.30 -15.37
CA ILE A 71 -23.40 6.34 -14.34
C ILE A 71 -23.58 5.71 -12.96
N LEU A 72 -24.54 4.80 -12.82
CA LEU A 72 -24.91 4.22 -11.52
C LEU A 72 -23.84 3.26 -10.97
N SER A 73 -23.12 2.54 -11.82
CA SER A 73 -22.00 1.68 -11.39
C SER A 73 -20.88 2.50 -10.71
N ARG A 74 -20.67 3.73 -11.16
CA ARG A 74 -19.71 4.66 -10.57
C ARG A 74 -20.24 5.36 -9.32
N ASP A 75 -21.47 5.87 -9.40
CA ASP A 75 -22.05 6.77 -8.37
C ASP A 75 -22.63 6.01 -7.18
N VAL A 76 -23.11 4.77 -7.38
CA VAL A 76 -23.68 3.92 -6.32
C VAL A 76 -23.08 2.51 -6.40
N PRO A 77 -21.79 2.33 -6.06
CA PRO A 77 -21.05 1.08 -6.32
C PRO A 77 -21.53 -0.14 -5.52
N ASP A 78 -22.35 0.06 -4.51
CA ASP A 78 -22.92 -1.04 -3.71
C ASP A 78 -24.27 -1.54 -4.24
N MET A 79 -24.86 -0.83 -5.20
CA MET A 79 -26.10 -1.24 -5.85
C MET A 79 -25.79 -2.30 -6.92
N VAL A 80 -26.63 -3.33 -6.99
CA VAL A 80 -26.50 -4.37 -8.02
C VAL A 80 -27.41 -3.98 -9.19
N LEU A 81 -26.84 -3.87 -10.38
CA LEU A 81 -27.52 -3.47 -11.60
C LEU A 81 -27.94 -4.71 -12.38
N VAL A 82 -29.20 -4.80 -12.74
CA VAL A 82 -29.80 -5.85 -13.57
C VAL A 82 -30.46 -5.21 -14.78
N MET A 83 -30.06 -5.65 -15.95
CA MET A 83 -30.60 -5.14 -17.21
C MET A 83 -31.91 -5.87 -17.57
N ILE A 84 -32.91 -5.15 -18.02
CA ILE A 84 -34.11 -5.72 -18.65
C ILE A 84 -34.05 -5.39 -20.14
N THR A 85 -34.34 -6.34 -21.02
CA THR A 85 -34.24 -6.08 -22.46
C THR A 85 -35.14 -6.97 -23.32
N GLY A 86 -35.83 -6.36 -24.30
CA GLY A 86 -36.55 -7.07 -25.35
C GLY A 86 -35.64 -7.60 -26.47
N TYR A 87 -34.38 -7.19 -26.47
CA TYR A 87 -33.38 -7.57 -27.49
C TYR A 87 -32.12 -8.19 -26.82
N ALA A 88 -32.30 -9.42 -26.37
CA ALA A 88 -31.20 -10.19 -25.80
C ALA A 88 -30.27 -10.73 -26.92
N SER A 89 -29.49 -9.86 -27.55
CA SER A 89 -28.36 -10.35 -28.35
C SER A 89 -27.19 -10.66 -27.40
N ILE A 90 -26.41 -11.67 -27.75
CA ILE A 90 -25.20 -12.05 -26.98
C ILE A 90 -24.26 -10.84 -26.83
N VAL A 91 -24.19 -10.01 -27.87
CA VAL A 91 -23.32 -8.83 -27.92
C VAL A 91 -23.75 -7.78 -26.87
N SER A 92 -25.05 -7.46 -26.81
CA SER A 92 -25.57 -6.47 -25.84
C SER A 92 -25.45 -6.95 -24.38
N ALA A 93 -25.59 -8.25 -24.15
CA ALA A 93 -25.40 -8.84 -22.81
C ALA A 93 -23.93 -8.76 -22.37
N VAL A 94 -22.98 -9.05 -23.27
CA VAL A 94 -21.52 -8.96 -22.98
C VAL A 94 -21.12 -7.51 -22.69
N GLU A 95 -21.60 -6.56 -23.51
CA GLU A 95 -21.33 -5.12 -23.29
C GLU A 95 -21.86 -4.62 -21.94
N ALA A 96 -23.06 -5.03 -21.57
CA ALA A 96 -23.68 -4.65 -20.30
C ALA A 96 -22.89 -5.18 -19.09
N ILE A 97 -22.42 -6.43 -19.17
CA ILE A 97 -21.57 -7.05 -18.13
C ILE A 97 -20.24 -6.28 -17.98
N GLN A 98 -19.59 -5.91 -19.10
CA GLN A 98 -18.36 -5.12 -19.10
C GLN A 98 -18.57 -3.72 -18.47
N LYS A 99 -19.78 -3.16 -18.58
CA LYS A 99 -20.14 -1.86 -18.01
C LYS A 99 -20.65 -1.94 -16.55
N GLY A 100 -20.66 -3.12 -15.94
CA GLY A 100 -20.98 -3.28 -14.52
C GLY A 100 -22.34 -3.90 -14.18
N THR A 101 -23.05 -4.42 -15.15
CA THR A 101 -24.30 -5.16 -14.91
C THR A 101 -23.99 -6.54 -14.36
N TYR A 102 -24.70 -6.95 -13.32
CA TYR A 102 -24.57 -8.26 -12.70
C TYR A 102 -25.25 -9.37 -13.51
N ASP A 103 -26.47 -9.08 -14.03
CA ASP A 103 -27.30 -10.07 -14.71
C ASP A 103 -28.26 -9.36 -15.70
N TYR A 104 -28.95 -10.14 -16.50
CA TYR A 104 -29.96 -9.60 -17.41
C TYR A 104 -31.25 -10.41 -17.37
N LEU A 105 -32.37 -9.79 -17.72
CA LEU A 105 -33.71 -10.38 -17.75
C LEU A 105 -34.36 -10.08 -19.11
N PRO A 106 -34.48 -11.09 -19.99
CA PRO A 106 -35.10 -10.85 -21.33
C PRO A 106 -36.61 -10.69 -21.25
N LYS A 107 -37.16 -9.70 -21.96
CA LYS A 107 -38.59 -9.52 -22.18
C LYS A 107 -39.08 -10.41 -23.34
N PRO A 108 -40.23 -11.09 -23.24
CA PRO A 108 -41.09 -11.17 -22.07
C PRO A 108 -40.59 -12.15 -21.01
N PHE A 109 -40.76 -11.83 -19.74
CA PHE A 109 -40.36 -12.65 -18.61
C PHE A 109 -41.52 -13.02 -17.70
N SER A 110 -41.41 -14.18 -17.06
CA SER A 110 -42.39 -14.64 -16.08
C SER A 110 -42.13 -14.05 -14.68
N PRO A 111 -43.16 -14.01 -13.81
CA PRO A 111 -42.95 -13.64 -12.41
C PRO A 111 -41.88 -14.42 -11.69
N ASP A 112 -41.72 -15.73 -11.98
CA ASP A 112 -40.70 -16.58 -11.40
C ASP A 112 -39.27 -16.19 -11.84
N GLN A 113 -39.10 -15.82 -13.10
CA GLN A 113 -37.83 -15.34 -13.63
C GLN A 113 -37.41 -14.03 -12.96
N LEU A 114 -38.33 -13.08 -12.82
CA LEU A 114 -38.09 -11.82 -12.11
C LEU A 114 -37.66 -12.08 -10.64
N ARG A 115 -38.44 -12.91 -9.92
CA ARG A 115 -38.10 -13.28 -8.53
C ARG A 115 -36.71 -13.92 -8.42
N ALA A 116 -36.41 -14.85 -9.33
CA ALA A 116 -35.10 -15.58 -9.33
C ALA A 116 -33.92 -14.61 -9.55
N VAL A 117 -34.03 -13.70 -10.51
CA VAL A 117 -32.98 -12.72 -10.82
C VAL A 117 -32.77 -11.77 -9.63
N VAL A 118 -33.86 -11.20 -9.09
CA VAL A 118 -33.78 -10.27 -7.95
C VAL A 118 -33.19 -10.96 -6.71
N ARG A 119 -33.62 -12.19 -6.42
CA ARG A 119 -33.07 -12.98 -5.31
C ARG A 119 -31.55 -13.17 -5.45
N ARG A 120 -31.08 -13.62 -6.65
CA ARG A 120 -29.62 -13.77 -6.91
C ARG A 120 -28.88 -12.45 -6.76
N ALA A 121 -29.46 -11.35 -7.23
CA ALA A 121 -28.87 -10.01 -7.10
C ALA A 121 -28.73 -9.58 -5.63
N VAL A 122 -29.75 -9.83 -4.80
CA VAL A 122 -29.71 -9.57 -3.35
C VAL A 122 -28.61 -10.42 -2.68
N GLU A 123 -28.56 -11.72 -2.99
CA GLU A 123 -27.55 -12.63 -2.44
C GLU A 123 -26.13 -12.17 -2.81
N HIS A 124 -25.92 -11.82 -4.08
CA HIS A 124 -24.64 -11.30 -4.57
C HIS A 124 -24.21 -10.03 -3.83
N ARG A 125 -25.13 -9.06 -3.70
CA ARG A 125 -24.89 -7.80 -2.97
C ARG A 125 -24.51 -8.08 -1.51
N ASN A 126 -25.26 -8.93 -0.83
CA ASN A 126 -25.01 -9.25 0.57
C ASN A 126 -23.62 -9.89 0.76
N LEU A 127 -23.25 -10.82 -0.11
CA LEU A 127 -21.92 -11.44 -0.09
C LEU A 127 -20.81 -10.42 -0.34
N LYS A 128 -21.00 -9.51 -1.29
CA LYS A 128 -20.02 -8.44 -1.61
C LYS A 128 -19.80 -7.51 -0.39
N ILE A 129 -20.89 -7.08 0.25
CA ILE A 129 -20.84 -6.22 1.44
C ILE A 129 -20.17 -6.93 2.60
N GLU A 130 -20.56 -8.18 2.88
CA GLU A 130 -20.01 -8.98 3.99
C GLU A 130 -18.51 -9.25 3.78
N THR A 131 -18.11 -9.61 2.57
CA THR A 131 -16.69 -9.83 2.23
C THR A 131 -15.87 -8.56 2.49
N ARG A 132 -16.38 -7.40 2.04
CA ARG A 132 -15.73 -6.11 2.28
C ARG A 132 -15.64 -5.80 3.77
N ARG A 133 -16.73 -5.96 4.50
CA ARG A 133 -16.80 -5.75 5.95
C ARG A 133 -15.78 -6.62 6.70
N LEU A 134 -15.72 -7.91 6.39
CA LEU A 134 -14.77 -8.85 7.03
C LEU A 134 -13.32 -8.47 6.71
N ARG A 135 -13.05 -8.03 5.50
CA ARG A 135 -11.71 -7.54 5.11
C ARG A 135 -11.33 -6.29 5.90
N GLU A 136 -12.21 -5.30 5.99
CA GLU A 136 -12.00 -4.06 6.76
C GLU A 136 -11.83 -4.35 8.26
N GLU A 137 -12.60 -5.27 8.81
CA GLU A 137 -12.52 -5.69 10.21
C GLU A 137 -11.20 -6.41 10.49
N LYS A 138 -10.78 -7.31 9.61
CA LYS A 138 -9.48 -7.98 9.68
C LYS A 138 -8.33 -6.97 9.66
N GLU A 139 -8.33 -6.05 8.70
CA GLU A 139 -7.30 -4.99 8.59
C GLU A 139 -7.26 -4.13 9.86
N ARG A 140 -8.42 -3.77 10.38
CA ARG A 140 -8.54 -2.98 11.63
C ARG A 140 -7.98 -3.74 12.84
N MET A 141 -8.27 -5.03 12.95
CA MET A 141 -7.73 -5.89 14.02
C MET A 141 -6.21 -6.02 13.92
N GLU A 142 -5.68 -6.27 12.72
CA GLU A 142 -4.24 -6.39 12.47
C GLU A 142 -3.51 -5.10 12.89
N LYS A 143 -4.03 -3.94 12.50
CA LYS A 143 -3.49 -2.62 12.87
C LYS A 143 -3.49 -2.40 14.38
N SER A 144 -4.62 -2.61 15.04
CA SER A 144 -4.78 -2.46 16.48
C SER A 144 -3.83 -3.39 17.25
N PHE A 145 -3.68 -4.64 16.80
CA PHE A 145 -2.80 -5.62 17.41
C PHE A 145 -1.33 -5.18 17.34
N ILE A 146 -0.87 -4.70 16.19
CA ILE A 146 0.51 -4.22 16.01
C ILE A 146 0.80 -3.05 16.97
N THR A 147 -0.09 -2.08 17.05
CA THR A 147 0.05 -0.93 17.93
C THR A 147 0.09 -1.35 19.41
N PHE A 148 -0.81 -2.22 19.82
CA PHE A 148 -0.89 -2.76 21.18
C PHE A 148 0.40 -3.51 21.56
N VAL A 149 0.81 -4.49 20.75
CA VAL A 149 2.01 -5.30 21.01
C VAL A 149 3.25 -4.42 21.12
N SER A 150 3.39 -3.42 20.26
CA SER A 150 4.55 -2.52 20.27
C SER A 150 4.64 -1.70 21.55
N HIS A 151 3.51 -1.17 22.04
CA HIS A 151 3.47 -0.47 23.33
C HIS A 151 3.81 -1.40 24.50
N GLU A 152 3.24 -2.59 24.50
CA GLU A 152 3.46 -3.58 25.55
C GLU A 152 4.89 -4.16 25.52
N MET A 153 5.57 -4.13 24.39
CA MET A 153 6.97 -4.57 24.29
C MET A 153 7.96 -3.45 24.63
N ARG A 154 7.66 -2.20 24.31
CA ARG A 154 8.55 -1.07 24.62
C ARG A 154 8.76 -0.91 26.14
N SER A 155 7.70 -0.99 26.92
CA SER A 155 7.73 -0.76 28.36
C SER A 155 8.72 -1.70 29.09
N PRO A 156 8.63 -3.05 28.97
CA PRO A 156 9.59 -3.94 29.64
C PRO A 156 11.03 -3.78 29.11
N LEU A 157 11.22 -3.48 27.81
CA LEU A 157 12.55 -3.28 27.25
C LEU A 157 13.26 -2.07 27.89
N VAL A 158 12.56 -0.96 28.05
CA VAL A 158 13.08 0.25 28.73
C VAL A 158 13.48 -0.09 30.18
N VAL A 159 12.64 -0.84 30.90
CA VAL A 159 12.92 -1.25 32.28
C VAL A 159 14.16 -2.16 32.36
N ILE A 160 14.28 -3.15 31.45
CA ILE A 160 15.44 -4.06 31.42
C ILE A 160 16.72 -3.25 31.10
N ARG A 161 16.66 -2.31 30.16
CA ARG A 161 17.80 -1.42 29.85
C ARG A 161 18.23 -0.62 31.08
N GLN A 162 17.27 -0.04 31.81
CA GLN A 162 17.56 0.70 33.05
C GLN A 162 18.24 -0.18 34.11
N TYR A 163 17.80 -1.45 34.26
CA TYR A 163 18.46 -2.38 35.19
C TYR A 163 19.88 -2.72 34.76
N ILE A 164 20.14 -2.88 33.47
CA ILE A 164 21.49 -3.11 32.94
C ILE A 164 22.40 -1.91 33.20
N GLU A 165 21.90 -0.70 32.95
CA GLU A 165 22.64 0.54 33.24
C GLU A 165 22.92 0.71 34.75
N ALA A 166 21.94 0.41 35.58
CA ALA A 166 22.08 0.43 37.04
C ALA A 166 23.10 -0.61 37.52
N LEU A 167 23.09 -1.80 36.95
CA LEU A 167 24.07 -2.86 37.21
C LEU A 167 25.50 -2.41 36.89
N LYS A 168 25.70 -1.78 35.73
CA LYS A 168 27.01 -1.20 35.35
C LYS A 168 27.45 -0.13 36.35
N ALA A 169 26.55 0.76 36.74
CA ALA A 169 26.85 1.85 37.66
C ALA A 169 27.18 1.37 39.09
N VAL A 170 26.43 0.39 39.60
CA VAL A 170 26.62 -0.16 40.97
C VAL A 170 27.84 -1.05 41.05
N ALA A 171 28.10 -1.84 40.03
CA ALA A 171 29.24 -2.78 40.01
C ALA A 171 30.58 -2.07 39.81
N GLY A 172 30.61 -1.01 39.00
CA GLY A 172 31.79 -0.21 38.75
C GLY A 172 33.01 -1.06 38.39
N ASP A 173 34.14 -0.82 39.05
CA ASP A 173 35.43 -1.53 38.84
C ASP A 173 35.41 -2.96 39.36
N ARG A 174 34.33 -3.45 39.93
CA ARG A 174 34.19 -4.84 40.43
C ARG A 174 33.86 -5.83 39.35
N LEU A 175 33.50 -5.36 38.17
CA LEU A 175 33.21 -6.25 37.01
C LEU A 175 34.53 -6.74 36.43
N ASP A 176 34.66 -8.05 36.31
CA ASP A 176 35.71 -8.61 35.48
C ASP A 176 35.37 -8.42 34.00
N ARG A 177 36.33 -8.70 33.14
CA ARG A 177 36.25 -8.53 31.69
C ARG A 177 35.03 -9.30 31.09
N ASP A 178 34.84 -10.53 31.58
CA ASP A 178 33.81 -11.43 31.05
C ASP A 178 32.40 -10.92 31.43
N MET A 179 32.24 -10.45 32.66
CA MET A 179 30.98 -9.83 33.14
C MET A 179 30.68 -8.54 32.36
N THR A 180 31.67 -7.72 32.09
CA THR A 180 31.51 -6.49 31.30
C THR A 180 31.02 -6.81 29.89
N GLU A 181 31.67 -7.76 29.28
CA GLU A 181 31.26 -8.22 27.95
C GLU A 181 29.83 -8.79 27.88
N UNK A 182 29.38 -9.36 28.79
CA UNK A 182 28.18 -9.86 28.89
C UNK A 182 27.22 -8.88 28.95
N ILE A 183 27.37 -7.97 29.88
CA ILE A 183 26.44 -6.84 30.10
C ILE A 183 26.30 -6.01 28.81
N GLU A 184 27.41 -5.76 28.19
CA GLU A 184 27.39 -5.09 26.86
C GLU A 184 26.60 -5.84 25.78
N UNK A 185 26.59 -6.97 25.90
CA UNK A 185 25.96 -7.69 25.09
C UNK A 185 24.61 -7.63 25.22
N CYS A 186 24.17 -7.83 26.41
CA CYS A 186 22.76 -7.66 26.79
C CYS A 186 22.19 -6.30 26.39
N GLY A 187 22.91 -5.24 26.72
CA GLY A 187 22.52 -3.88 26.35
C GLY A 187 22.31 -3.72 24.85
N ALA A 188 23.24 -4.20 24.04
CA ALA A 188 23.16 -4.15 22.58
C ALA A 188 21.95 -4.95 22.05
N ARG A 189 21.62 -6.08 22.71
CA ARG A 189 20.42 -6.89 22.34
C ARG A 189 19.12 -6.14 22.61
N ILE A 190 19.05 -5.50 23.75
CA ILE A 190 17.85 -4.73 24.14
C ILE A 190 17.66 -3.55 23.18
N GLN A 191 18.73 -2.82 22.90
CA GLN A 191 18.69 -1.72 21.94
C GLN A 191 18.24 -2.20 20.55
N GLY A 192 18.72 -3.37 20.13
CA GLY A 192 18.28 -4.01 18.88
C GLY A 192 16.77 -4.32 18.88
N LEU A 193 16.23 -4.79 20.01
CA LEU A 193 14.80 -5.06 20.16
C LEU A 193 13.98 -3.75 20.17
N GLU A 194 14.43 -2.71 20.85
CA GLU A 194 13.79 -1.40 20.84
C GLU A 194 13.69 -0.86 19.41
N THR A 195 14.78 -0.89 18.67
CA THR A 195 14.82 -0.48 17.24
C THR A 195 13.83 -1.30 16.39
N LEU A 196 13.74 -2.60 16.65
CA LEU A 196 12.77 -3.50 15.97
C LEU A 196 11.33 -3.07 16.20
N VAL A 197 10.98 -2.82 17.45
CA VAL A 197 9.63 -2.39 17.86
C VAL A 197 9.30 -1.05 17.19
N GLU A 198 10.24 -0.14 17.19
CA GLU A 198 10.07 1.16 16.52
C GLU A 198 9.90 1.04 15.00
N UNK A 199 10.61 0.34 14.49
CA UNK A 199 10.53 0.15 13.24
C UNK A 199 9.33 -0.35 12.83
N TRP A 200 8.79 -1.30 13.50
CA TRP A 200 7.49 -1.94 13.24
C TRP A 200 6.30 -0.96 13.43
N LEU A 201 6.34 -0.17 14.48
CA LEU A 201 5.35 0.90 14.71
C LEU A 201 5.30 1.91 13.56
N ASP A 202 6.44 2.35 13.07
CA ASP A 202 6.51 3.33 11.98
C ASP A 202 5.90 2.77 10.70
N ILE A 203 6.24 1.53 10.35
CA ILE A 203 5.65 0.84 9.18
C ILE A 203 4.12 0.74 9.31
N SER A 204 3.64 0.39 10.50
CA SER A 204 2.20 0.33 10.78
C SER A 204 1.52 1.70 10.62
N ARG A 205 2.08 2.75 11.20
CA ARG A 205 1.55 4.13 11.13
C ARG A 205 1.52 4.66 9.70
N ILE A 206 2.54 4.36 8.91
CA ILE A 206 2.59 4.71 7.48
C ILE A 206 1.44 4.03 6.73
N GLY A 207 1.24 2.73 6.97
CA GLY A 207 0.17 1.94 6.34
C GLY A 207 -1.24 2.42 6.69
N GLU A 208 -1.39 3.08 7.83
CA GLU A 208 -2.67 3.62 8.33
C GLU A 208 -2.96 5.06 7.87
N GLY A 209 -1.97 5.72 7.23
CA GLY A 209 -2.02 7.17 6.99
C GLY A 209 -1.95 8.04 8.26
N UNK A 210 -1.43 7.37 9.34
CA UNK A 210 -1.26 7.90 10.39
C UNK A 210 -0.05 8.39 10.68
N PHE A 211 0.76 8.33 9.85
CA PHE A 211 2.12 8.86 9.99
C PHE A 211 2.10 10.38 9.80
N VAL A 212 2.37 11.07 10.85
CA VAL A 212 2.44 12.54 10.82
C VAL A 212 3.88 12.93 10.47
N TRP A 213 4.09 13.36 9.23
CA TRP A 213 5.39 13.78 8.75
C TRP A 213 5.45 15.31 8.58
N LYS A 214 6.60 15.88 8.94
CA LYS A 214 6.85 17.32 8.84
C LYS A 214 7.37 17.62 7.44
N LYS A 215 6.53 18.20 6.62
CA LYS A 215 6.94 18.62 5.27
C LYS A 215 7.79 19.87 5.35
N GLU A 216 9.07 19.77 5.01
CA GLU A 216 10.01 20.88 4.95
C GLU A 216 10.96 20.74 3.75
N UNK A 217 11.65 21.53 3.02
CA UNK A 217 12.41 21.59 2.13
C UNK A 217 13.54 21.09 2.56
N LEU A 218 14.06 20.23 2.22
CA LEU A 218 15.26 19.52 2.66
C LEU A 218 16.40 19.61 1.65
N ASN A 219 17.60 19.85 2.16
CA ASN A 219 18.84 19.75 1.40
C ASN A 219 19.41 18.33 1.52
N LEU A 220 19.35 17.57 0.46
CA LEU A 220 19.88 16.19 0.46
C LEU A 220 21.38 16.09 0.70
N UNK A 221 22.09 16.93 0.37
CA UNK A 221 23.33 16.96 0.57
C UNK A 221 23.66 16.85 1.86
N GLU A 222 22.99 17.64 2.84
CA GLU A 222 23.18 17.64 4.29
C GLU A 222 22.82 16.29 4.92
N LEU A 223 21.68 15.70 4.54
CA LEU A 223 21.24 14.40 5.03
C LEU A 223 22.23 13.26 4.68
N ILE A 224 22.75 13.29 3.46
CA ILE A 224 23.77 12.34 3.01
C ILE A 224 25.03 12.52 3.86
N GLY A 225 25.49 13.75 4.06
CA GLY A 225 26.66 14.08 4.90
C GLY A 225 26.53 13.52 6.31
N ARG A 226 25.40 13.77 6.96
CA ARG A 226 25.11 13.27 8.32
C ARG A 226 25.12 11.72 8.35
N SER A 227 24.48 11.08 7.38
CA SER A 227 24.45 9.60 7.34
C SER A 227 25.84 8.99 7.12
N MET A 228 26.69 9.67 6.36
CA MET A 228 28.08 9.28 6.15
C MET A 228 28.91 9.43 7.44
N GLU A 229 28.74 10.53 8.15
CA GLU A 229 29.42 10.76 9.45
C GLU A 229 29.10 9.64 10.46
N GLU A 230 27.86 9.18 10.51
CA GLU A 230 27.45 8.04 11.36
C GLU A 230 28.14 6.73 10.94
N MET A 231 28.35 6.51 9.64
CA MET A 231 28.94 5.25 9.13
C MET A 231 30.47 5.28 9.10
N ALA A 232 31.09 6.45 9.07
CA ALA A 232 32.57 6.60 8.95
C ALA A 232 33.37 5.80 9.98
N PRO A 233 33.02 5.78 11.29
CA PRO A 233 33.74 4.97 12.26
C PRO A 233 33.72 3.47 11.96
N ILE A 234 32.56 2.98 11.47
CA ILE A 234 32.37 1.56 11.14
C ILE A 234 33.16 1.20 9.87
N CYS A 235 33.11 2.06 8.85
CA CYS A 235 33.89 1.91 7.61
C CYS A 235 35.41 1.89 7.91
N LYS A 236 35.87 2.77 8.77
CA LYS A 236 37.24 2.82 9.26
C LYS A 236 37.70 1.52 9.94
N UNK A 237 36.81 0.97 10.45
CA UNK A 237 37.07 -0.13 11.16
C UNK A 237 37.27 -1.26 10.37
N LYS A 238 36.52 -1.37 9.46
CA LYS A 238 36.60 -2.47 8.47
C LYS A 238 37.60 -2.22 7.29
N UNK A 239 38.20 -0.99 7.23
CA UNK A 239 38.87 -0.70 6.30
C UNK A 239 38.23 -0.47 5.10
N ILE A 240 36.89 -0.24 5.03
CA ILE A 240 36.06 0.05 3.84
C ILE A 240 36.40 1.42 3.28
N LEU A 241 36.65 1.50 2.00
CA LEU A 241 36.92 2.77 1.30
C LEU A 241 35.58 3.45 0.99
N LEU A 242 35.32 4.60 1.59
CA LEU A 242 34.08 5.38 1.38
C LEU A 242 34.37 6.49 0.38
N LYS A 243 33.72 6.44 -0.79
CA LYS A 243 33.85 7.42 -1.87
C LYS A 243 32.58 8.22 -2.06
N THR A 244 32.71 9.48 -2.46
CA THR A 244 31.58 10.32 -2.79
C THR A 244 31.82 11.08 -4.10
N ASP A 245 30.76 11.16 -4.89
CA ASP A 245 30.70 12.03 -6.09
C ASP A 245 29.33 12.69 -6.08
N ILE A 246 29.24 13.80 -5.34
CA ILE A 246 28.00 14.51 -5.07
C ILE A 246 28.21 15.98 -5.50
N PRO A 247 27.38 16.51 -6.41
CA PRO A 247 27.45 17.93 -6.78
C PRO A 247 27.33 18.86 -5.55
N UNK A 248 27.86 19.78 -5.51
CA UNK A 248 27.81 20.68 -4.65
C UNK A 248 26.59 21.19 -4.30
N GLN A 249 25.74 21.35 -5.35
CA GLN A 249 24.35 21.81 -5.17
C GLN A 249 23.40 20.76 -5.77
N LEU A 250 22.36 20.46 -5.02
CA LEU A 250 21.24 19.63 -5.45
C LEU A 250 19.95 20.42 -5.24
N PRO A 251 18.93 20.25 -6.09
CA PRO A 251 17.62 20.83 -5.84
C PRO A 251 17.07 20.36 -4.47
N GLU A 252 16.37 21.27 -3.80
CA GLU A 252 15.65 20.91 -2.57
C GLU A 252 14.48 19.98 -2.89
N ILE A 253 14.20 19.09 -1.95
CA ILE A 253 13.05 18.19 -1.98
C ILE A 253 12.10 18.54 -0.84
N LEU A 254 10.83 18.16 -0.97
CA LEU A 254 9.87 18.31 0.11
C LEU A 254 9.78 17.00 0.89
N GLY A 255 10.09 17.02 2.17
CA GLY A 255 10.11 15.79 2.94
C GLY A 255 10.21 15.98 4.46
N ASP A 256 10.29 14.86 5.15
CA ASP A 256 10.52 14.78 6.60
C ASP A 256 12.00 14.44 6.84
N GLN A 257 12.70 15.35 7.49
CA GLN A 257 14.14 15.25 7.71
C GLN A 257 14.56 13.97 8.45
N GLU A 258 13.86 13.64 9.52
CA GLU A 258 14.16 12.47 10.35
C GLU A 258 13.95 11.16 9.57
N SER A 259 12.88 11.07 8.89
CA SER A 259 12.57 9.89 8.04
C SER A 259 13.55 9.73 6.87
N UNK A 260 13.90 10.74 6.24
CA UNK A 260 14.67 10.71 5.26
C UNK A 260 15.96 10.42 5.59
N LEU A 261 16.58 10.96 6.78
CA LEU A 261 17.89 10.57 7.34
C LEU A 261 17.95 9.06 7.64
N ARG A 262 16.93 8.55 8.24
CA ARG A 262 16.80 7.13 8.57
C ARG A 262 16.80 6.22 7.33
N VAL A 263 16.30 6.67 6.18
CA VAL A 263 16.43 5.93 4.90
C VAL A 263 17.92 5.80 4.53
N PHE A 264 18.65 6.91 4.55
CA PHE A 264 20.09 6.91 4.22
C PHE A 264 20.88 6.04 5.20
N THR A 265 20.65 6.16 6.49
CA THR A 265 21.36 5.37 7.51
C THR A 265 21.02 3.87 7.40
N ASN A 266 19.81 3.49 7.05
CA ASN A 266 19.46 2.09 6.77
C ASN A 266 20.19 1.53 5.54
N ILE A 267 20.23 2.27 4.46
CA ILE A 267 20.92 1.82 3.22
C ILE A 267 22.44 1.80 3.46
N UNK A 268 23.03 2.88 4.10
CA UNK A 268 24.19 2.98 4.32
C UNK A 268 24.60 2.04 5.12
N GLY A 269 23.89 1.59 6.35
CA GLY A 269 24.18 0.52 7.30
C GLY A 269 24.23 -0.88 6.66
N ASN A 270 23.32 -1.17 5.75
CA ASN A 270 23.35 -2.41 4.98
C ASN A 270 24.62 -2.50 4.13
N ALA A 271 25.00 -1.46 3.41
CA ALA A 271 26.23 -1.43 2.62
C ALA A 271 27.45 -1.75 3.50
N THR A 272 27.60 -1.05 4.64
CA THR A 272 28.69 -1.24 5.59
C THR A 272 28.72 -2.67 6.19
N LYS A 273 27.52 -3.20 6.45
CA LYS A 273 27.35 -4.53 7.04
C LYS A 273 27.80 -5.66 6.10
N TYR A 274 27.38 -5.58 4.83
CA TYR A 274 27.59 -6.66 3.85
C TYR A 274 28.86 -6.50 3.02
N THR A 275 29.53 -5.34 3.09
CA THR A 275 30.85 -5.14 2.48
C THR A 275 31.93 -5.79 3.34
N PRO A 276 32.79 -6.65 2.77
CA PRO A 276 33.91 -7.23 3.50
C PRO A 276 34.98 -6.20 3.82
N GLU A 277 35.95 -6.59 4.62
CA GLU A 277 37.14 -5.77 4.92
C GLU A 277 37.86 -5.40 3.62
N ASN A 278 38.34 -4.15 3.54
CA ASN A 278 39.00 -3.57 2.38
C ASN A 278 38.08 -3.40 1.14
N GLY A 279 36.78 -3.52 1.31
CA GLY A 279 35.82 -3.25 0.24
C GLY A 279 35.57 -1.76 0.01
N GLU A 280 34.63 -1.44 -0.84
CA GLU A 280 34.32 -0.05 -1.25
C GLU A 280 32.83 0.23 -1.15
N ILE A 281 32.50 1.42 -0.69
CA ILE A 281 31.12 1.96 -0.75
C ILE A 281 31.20 3.32 -1.48
N THR A 282 30.41 3.50 -2.52
CA THR A 282 30.38 4.70 -3.32
C THR A 282 28.98 5.34 -3.27
N LEU A 283 28.94 6.63 -2.92
CA LEU A 283 27.72 7.43 -2.97
C LEU A 283 27.85 8.45 -4.12
N THR A 284 26.89 8.41 -5.04
CA THR A 284 26.80 9.43 -6.09
C THR A 284 25.43 10.07 -6.07
N ALA A 285 25.34 11.33 -6.47
CA ALA A 285 24.06 12.02 -6.62
C ALA A 285 24.04 12.78 -7.93
N MET A 286 22.86 12.82 -8.53
CA MET A 286 22.62 13.60 -9.76
C MET A 286 21.19 14.15 -9.70
N SER A 287 20.92 15.19 -10.48
CA SER A 287 19.57 15.72 -10.59
C SER A 287 19.23 16.04 -12.04
N ASP A 288 17.96 15.91 -12.35
CA ASP A 288 17.36 16.45 -13.57
C ASP A 288 16.26 17.46 -13.18
N ASP A 289 15.40 17.85 -14.12
CA ASP A 289 14.34 18.84 -13.90
C ASP A 289 13.26 18.36 -12.89
N TYR A 290 13.15 17.07 -12.69
CA TYR A 290 12.06 16.47 -11.91
C TYR A 290 12.51 15.68 -10.68
N TYR A 291 13.73 15.14 -10.73
CA TYR A 291 14.20 14.21 -9.70
C TYR A 291 15.62 14.54 -9.23
N VAL A 292 15.86 14.31 -7.96
CA VAL A 292 17.20 14.08 -7.41
C VAL A 292 17.35 12.57 -7.23
N THR A 293 18.37 11.99 -7.85
CA THR A 293 18.69 10.56 -7.76
C THR A 293 19.96 10.37 -6.96
N VAL A 294 19.87 9.62 -5.86
CA VAL A 294 21.03 9.24 -5.05
C VAL A 294 21.28 7.74 -5.24
N ARG A 295 22.49 7.39 -5.60
CA ARG A 295 22.95 6.02 -5.80
C ARG A 295 23.94 5.66 -4.70
N ILE A 296 23.70 4.52 -4.04
CA ILE A 296 24.58 3.95 -3.01
C ILE A 296 25.00 2.56 -3.49
N SER A 297 26.26 2.40 -3.82
CA SER A 297 26.84 1.14 -4.34
C SER A 297 27.84 0.58 -3.37
N ASP A 298 27.83 -0.74 -3.18
CA ASP A 298 28.79 -1.47 -2.36
C ASP A 298 29.44 -2.62 -3.14
N THR A 299 30.64 -3.01 -2.74
CA THR A 299 31.35 -4.19 -3.28
C THR A 299 31.16 -5.41 -2.36
N GLY A 300 29.99 -5.54 -1.78
CA GLY A 300 29.67 -6.58 -0.80
C GLY A 300 29.32 -7.93 -1.39
N THR A 301 28.71 -8.76 -0.57
CA THR A 301 28.32 -10.13 -0.95
C THR A 301 27.25 -10.19 -2.03
N GLY A 302 26.57 -9.07 -2.32
CA GLY A 302 25.47 -9.04 -3.27
C GLY A 302 24.25 -9.83 -2.80
N ILE A 303 23.23 -9.84 -3.66
CA ILE A 303 21.93 -10.47 -3.39
C ILE A 303 21.61 -11.42 -4.54
N PRO A 304 21.30 -12.70 -4.27
CA PRO A 304 20.88 -13.63 -5.31
C PRO A 304 19.63 -13.14 -6.06
N ALA A 305 19.60 -13.35 -7.38
CA ALA A 305 18.53 -12.84 -8.26
C ALA A 305 17.13 -13.33 -7.85
N ASP A 306 17.00 -14.57 -7.37
CA ASP A 306 15.74 -15.15 -6.89
C ASP A 306 15.22 -14.49 -5.61
N LYS A 307 16.06 -13.75 -4.88
CA LYS A 307 15.72 -13.06 -3.63
C LYS A 307 15.36 -11.58 -3.83
N LEU A 308 15.84 -10.96 -4.92
CA LEU A 308 15.62 -9.53 -5.20
C LEU A 308 14.15 -9.09 -5.10
N PRO A 309 13.15 -9.84 -5.62
CA PRO A 309 11.75 -9.45 -5.51
C PRO A 309 11.23 -9.33 -4.07
N PHE A 310 11.88 -9.98 -3.12
CA PHE A 310 11.39 -10.12 -1.74
C PHE A 310 12.12 -9.23 -0.72
N ILE A 311 13.23 -8.56 -1.08
CA ILE A 311 14.06 -7.82 -0.11
C ILE A 311 13.34 -6.65 0.59
N PHE A 312 12.26 -6.17 -0.01
CA PHE A 312 11.42 -5.11 0.58
C PHE A 312 10.24 -5.65 1.40
N GLU A 313 10.05 -6.98 1.42
CA GLU A 313 9.00 -7.62 2.24
C GLU A 313 9.37 -7.57 3.73
N PRO A 314 8.39 -7.33 4.61
CA PRO A 314 8.66 -7.33 6.05
C PRO A 314 9.27 -8.66 6.54
N PHE A 315 10.30 -8.56 7.40
CA PHE A 315 11.00 -9.69 8.01
C PHE A 315 11.78 -10.58 7.04
N PHE A 316 11.82 -10.23 5.75
CA PHE A 316 12.56 -11.02 4.76
C PHE A 316 14.07 -10.85 4.97
N ARG A 317 14.80 -11.95 4.86
CA ARG A 317 16.26 -12.00 4.99
C ARG A 317 16.84 -13.06 4.07
N VAL A 318 17.93 -12.73 3.41
CA VAL A 318 18.72 -13.73 2.66
C VAL A 318 19.53 -14.54 3.71
N LYS A 319 19.25 -15.83 3.81
CA LYS A 319 20.00 -16.74 4.72
C LYS A 319 21.42 -16.94 4.16
N GLY A 320 22.43 -16.53 4.90
CA GLY A 320 23.84 -16.70 4.55
C GLY A 320 24.59 -17.57 5.57
N LYS A 321 25.82 -17.94 5.22
CA LYS A 321 26.69 -18.79 6.06
C LYS A 321 27.09 -18.14 7.39
N GLU A 322 26.95 -16.83 7.53
CA GLU A 322 27.29 -16.13 8.77
C GLU A 322 26.00 -15.74 9.54
N GLU A 323 25.52 -16.64 10.39
CA GLU A 323 24.39 -16.40 11.30
C GLU A 323 24.58 -15.22 12.27
N ARG A 324 25.82 -14.73 12.41
CA ARG A 324 26.17 -13.68 13.37
C ARG A 324 25.75 -12.27 12.93
N GLN A 325 25.53 -12.04 11.64
CA GLN A 325 25.08 -10.71 11.15
C GLN A 325 23.58 -10.56 11.27
N ARG A 326 23.12 -10.16 12.43
CA ARG A 326 21.69 -10.01 12.73
C ARG A 326 21.14 -8.67 12.21
N GLY A 327 20.04 -8.73 11.49
CA GLY A 327 19.22 -7.59 11.09
C GLY A 327 17.75 -7.96 11.20
N SER A 328 16.90 -6.99 11.37
CA SER A 328 15.46 -7.18 11.60
C SER A 328 14.69 -7.66 10.36
N GLY A 329 15.18 -7.36 9.17
CA GLY A 329 14.40 -7.51 7.93
C GLY A 329 13.32 -6.44 7.75
N LEU A 330 13.34 -5.39 8.56
CA LEU A 330 12.37 -4.29 8.49
C LEU A 330 12.95 -3.00 7.88
N GLY A 331 14.28 -2.83 7.87
CA GLY A 331 14.93 -1.61 7.40
C GLY A 331 14.60 -1.26 5.95
N LEU A 332 14.69 -2.22 5.03
CA LEU A 332 14.38 -2.00 3.62
C LEU A 332 12.87 -1.78 3.39
N THR A 333 12.01 -2.48 4.14
CA THR A 333 10.56 -2.27 4.13
C THR A 333 10.23 -0.82 4.53
N PHE A 334 10.87 -0.34 5.61
CA PHE A 334 10.75 1.05 6.07
C PHE A 334 11.21 2.02 4.97
N CYS A 335 12.39 1.79 4.36
CA CYS A 335 12.91 2.64 3.28
C CYS A 335 11.90 2.75 2.13
N LYS A 336 11.35 1.62 1.68
CA LYS A 336 10.37 1.60 0.59
C LYS A 336 9.12 2.41 0.95
N ARG A 337 8.57 2.20 2.15
CA ARG A 337 7.36 2.92 2.61
C ARG A 337 7.59 4.44 2.74
N ILE A 338 8.75 4.85 3.27
CA ILE A 338 9.09 6.28 3.36
C ILE A 338 9.26 6.88 1.97
N MET A 339 9.96 6.21 1.05
CA MET A 339 10.11 6.69 -0.31
C MET A 339 8.75 6.86 -1.01
N GLU A 340 7.87 5.86 -0.92
CA GLU A 340 6.49 5.92 -1.44
C GLU A 340 5.69 7.10 -0.84
N LEU A 341 5.78 7.30 0.47
CA LEU A 341 5.10 8.40 1.18
C LEU A 341 5.56 9.78 0.68
N HIS A 342 6.84 9.90 0.30
CA HIS A 342 7.44 11.12 -0.23
C HIS A 342 7.26 11.27 -1.75
N GLY A 343 6.50 10.37 -2.40
CA GLY A 343 6.31 10.38 -3.86
C GLY A 343 7.57 9.99 -4.64
N GLY A 344 8.54 9.40 -3.96
CA GLY A 344 9.80 8.93 -4.53
C GLY A 344 9.80 7.44 -4.82
N GLU A 345 10.93 6.94 -5.31
CA GLU A 345 11.11 5.53 -5.65
C GLU A 345 12.42 4.99 -5.06
N ILE A 346 12.43 3.71 -4.73
CA ILE A 346 13.64 2.96 -4.37
C ILE A 346 13.77 1.74 -5.28
N GLU A 347 14.93 1.62 -5.91
CA GLU A 347 15.26 0.48 -6.77
C GLU A 347 16.55 -0.19 -6.28
N VAL A 348 16.75 -1.43 -6.71
CA VAL A 348 17.97 -2.20 -6.38
C VAL A 348 18.45 -2.97 -7.59
N ALA A 349 19.75 -2.92 -7.83
CA ALA A 349 20.44 -3.80 -8.76
C ALA A 349 21.55 -4.52 -7.97
N SER A 350 21.64 -5.84 -8.07
CA SER A 350 22.64 -6.60 -7.32
C SER A 350 22.98 -7.90 -8.03
N THR A 351 24.24 -8.31 -7.91
CA THR A 351 24.74 -9.60 -8.38
C THR A 351 25.48 -10.28 -7.23
N GLU A 352 25.15 -11.52 -6.93
CA GLU A 352 25.78 -12.29 -5.88
C GLU A 352 27.31 -12.33 -6.08
N GLY A 353 28.05 -11.97 -5.06
CA GLY A 353 29.53 -11.88 -5.08
C GLY A 353 30.10 -10.60 -5.68
N GLN A 354 29.28 -9.68 -6.21
CA GLN A 354 29.76 -8.45 -6.85
C GLN A 354 29.27 -7.16 -6.14
N GLY A 355 28.36 -7.30 -5.17
CA GLY A 355 27.82 -6.18 -4.43
C GLY A 355 26.42 -5.78 -4.83
N SER A 356 25.96 -4.65 -4.29
CA SER A 356 24.61 -4.13 -4.52
C SER A 356 24.64 -2.63 -4.81
N THR A 357 23.66 -2.16 -5.57
CA THR A 357 23.43 -0.74 -5.86
C THR A 357 22.00 -0.41 -5.55
N PHE A 358 21.77 0.49 -4.62
CA PHE A 358 20.44 1.06 -4.31
C PHE A 358 20.32 2.42 -4.97
N LEU A 359 19.19 2.66 -5.63
CA LEU A 359 18.84 3.91 -6.27
C LEU A 359 17.65 4.53 -5.54
N LEU A 360 17.82 5.74 -5.02
CA LEU A 360 16.78 6.51 -4.33
C LEU A 360 16.44 7.71 -5.22
N LYS A 361 15.21 7.80 -5.70
CA LYS A 361 14.73 8.91 -6.54
C LYS A 361 13.76 9.76 -5.74
N PHE A 362 14.02 11.05 -5.65
CA PHE A 362 13.21 12.02 -4.91
C PHE A 362 12.67 13.07 -5.88
N LEU A 363 11.38 13.41 -5.76
CA LEU A 363 10.79 14.51 -6.53
C LEU A 363 11.38 15.85 -6.07
N THR A 364 11.77 16.71 -7.02
CA THR A 364 12.23 18.08 -6.72
C THR A 364 11.06 18.95 -6.27
N HIS A 365 11.33 19.91 -5.39
CA HIS A 365 10.30 20.84 -4.87
C HIS A 365 9.68 21.74 -5.96
N MET A 366 10.38 21.96 -7.07
CA MET A 366 9.96 22.89 -8.13
C MET A 366 8.95 22.35 -9.14
N ARG A 367 8.38 21.16 -8.94
CA ARG A 367 7.37 20.61 -9.86
C ARG A 367 6.05 21.38 -9.72
N PRO A 368 5.54 22.08 -10.76
CA PRO A 368 4.16 22.58 -10.72
C PRO A 368 3.20 21.40 -10.58
N GLU A 369 2.22 21.55 -9.71
CA GLU A 369 1.20 20.51 -9.44
C GLU A 369 0.50 20.11 -10.75
N GLN A 370 1.00 19.08 -11.41
CA GLN A 370 0.22 18.37 -12.41
C GLN A 370 -0.59 17.32 -11.66
N THR A 371 -1.88 17.51 -11.63
CA THR A 371 -2.84 16.50 -11.20
C THR A 371 -2.45 15.15 -11.81
N MET A 372 -2.07 14.21 -10.98
CA MET A 372 -1.85 12.83 -11.44
C MET A 372 -3.18 12.26 -11.93
N ASP A 373 -3.33 12.23 -13.24
CA ASP A 373 -4.37 11.45 -13.88
C ASP A 373 -3.90 9.97 -13.86
N HIS A 374 -4.45 9.20 -12.95
CA HIS A 374 -4.12 7.77 -12.80
C HIS A 374 -4.66 6.89 -13.95
N SER A 375 -5.07 7.49 -15.08
CA SER A 375 -5.71 6.73 -16.16
C SER A 375 -4.78 6.23 -17.28
N ALA A 376 -3.46 6.50 -17.21
CA ALA A 376 -2.55 6.10 -18.28
C ALA A 376 -1.34 5.31 -17.76
N ASN A 377 -1.42 4.02 -17.86
CA ASN A 377 -0.26 3.13 -17.71
C ASN A 377 0.13 2.57 -19.10
N PRO A 378 1.04 3.19 -19.82
CA PRO A 378 1.57 2.56 -21.04
C PRO A 378 2.74 1.64 -20.68
N ILE A 379 2.48 0.35 -20.70
CA ILE A 379 3.53 -0.67 -20.70
C ILE A 379 4.28 -0.56 -22.04
N LEU A 380 5.46 0.03 -22.01
CA LEU A 380 6.38 -0.04 -23.16
C LEU A 380 7.19 -1.33 -23.08
N PRO A 381 7.25 -2.12 -24.14
CA PRO A 381 8.04 -3.35 -24.14
C PRO A 381 9.54 -3.04 -24.21
N PHE A 382 10.31 -3.76 -23.41
CA PHE A 382 11.77 -3.79 -23.48
C PHE A 382 12.18 -4.39 -24.84
N SER A 383 12.72 -3.57 -25.72
CA SER A 383 13.42 -4.08 -26.91
C SER A 383 14.88 -4.37 -26.48
N GLY A 384 15.17 -5.61 -26.25
CA GLY A 384 16.55 -6.08 -26.18
C GLY A 384 17.13 -6.09 -27.57
N ASP A 385 18.16 -5.30 -27.82
CA ASP A 385 18.99 -5.46 -29.02
C ASP A 385 20.40 -5.85 -28.61
N ARG A 386 20.85 -6.86 -29.34
CA ARG A 386 22.16 -7.47 -29.23
C ARG A 386 23.26 -6.60 -29.85
N ALA A 387 24.38 -6.54 -29.20
CA ALA A 387 25.71 -6.58 -29.81
C ALA A 387 26.75 -6.73 -28.70
#